data_b6eb16d5870612816877e196addcbfa8
#
_entry.id   b6eb16d5870612816877e196addcbfa8
#
_cell.length_a   1.000
_cell.length_b   1.000
_cell.length_c   1.000
_cell.angle_alpha   90.00
_cell.angle_beta   90.00
_cell.angle_gamma   90.00
#
_symmetry.space_group_name_H-M   'P 1'
#
loop_
_entity.id
_entity.type
_entity.pdbx_description
1 polymer ?
#
loop_
_entity_poly.entity_id
_entity_poly.type
_entity_poly.pdbx_seq_one_letter_code
_entity_poly.pdbx_strand_id
1 'polypeptide(L)'
;FILFATVSLILITSCEGQQGPPGIDGGLIVSQAFEIELDFTAGNNYAYVEPYGFQVYPTDVTLVYILWEVTNGQEVWRLLPQNVEFTNGTLVYNFDFTQIDVNFFLDGTVNLDTLGSEWTQDQVFRVVVVPADNVGRLNYGDLNAVMDLYNIETFEKR
;
A
#
# COMPACT_ATOMS: atom_id res chain seq x y z
N PHE A 1 31.17 -33.97 71.17
CA PHE A 1 31.07 -34.11 69.70
C PHE A 1 30.10 -33.04 69.20
N ILE A 2 30.73 -31.94 68.64
CA ILE A 2 29.95 -30.84 68.07
C ILE A 2 29.91 -31.07 66.56
N LEU A 3 28.71 -31.29 66.06
CA LEU A 3 28.49 -31.43 64.63
C LEU A 3 28.22 -30.05 64.04
N PHE A 4 29.15 -29.54 63.22
CA PHE A 4 29.01 -28.29 62.49
C PHE A 4 28.15 -28.57 61.24
N ALA A 5 26.94 -28.07 61.23
CA ALA A 5 26.07 -28.07 60.06
C ALA A 5 26.33 -26.73 59.31
N THR A 6 27.11 -26.78 58.25
CA THR A 6 27.28 -25.65 57.33
C THR A 6 26.05 -25.58 56.40
N VAL A 7 25.18 -24.60 56.64
CA VAL A 7 24.12 -24.23 55.68
C VAL A 7 24.72 -23.43 54.56
N SER A 8 24.79 -24.02 53.36
CA SER A 8 25.21 -23.35 52.15
C SER A 8 24.06 -22.50 51.60
N LEU A 9 24.11 -21.20 51.80
CA LEU A 9 23.16 -20.23 51.26
C LEU A 9 23.49 -19.96 49.78
N ILE A 10 22.73 -20.60 48.89
CA ILE A 10 22.82 -20.36 47.44
C ILE A 10 22.11 -19.03 47.16
N LEU A 11 22.87 -18.00 46.91
CA LEU A 11 22.42 -16.71 46.39
C LEU A 11 22.02 -16.90 44.91
N ILE A 12 20.74 -17.00 44.64
CA ILE A 12 20.22 -16.95 43.28
C ILE A 12 20.24 -15.46 42.87
N THR A 13 21.27 -15.02 42.22
CA THR A 13 21.27 -13.73 41.55
C THR A 13 20.40 -13.84 40.32
N SER A 14 19.13 -13.42 40.46
CA SER A 14 18.24 -13.21 39.33
C SER A 14 18.83 -12.07 38.48
N CYS A 15 19.33 -12.39 37.28
CA CYS A 15 19.74 -11.43 36.31
C CYS A 15 18.45 -10.85 35.69
N GLU A 16 17.96 -9.73 36.22
CA GLU A 16 16.96 -8.94 35.50
C GLU A 16 17.64 -8.38 34.27
N GLY A 17 17.26 -8.89 33.09
CA GLY A 17 17.66 -8.29 31.82
C GLY A 17 17.23 -6.82 31.79
N GLN A 18 18.06 -5.95 31.25
CA GLN A 18 17.70 -4.54 31.06
C GLN A 18 16.35 -4.47 30.35
N GLN A 19 15.41 -3.71 30.91
CA GLN A 19 14.17 -3.37 30.25
C GLN A 19 14.48 -2.75 28.91
N GLY A 20 13.94 -3.30 27.84
CA GLY A 20 14.10 -2.74 26.49
C GLY A 20 13.69 -1.26 26.49
N PRO A 21 14.21 -0.47 25.56
CA PRO A 21 13.82 0.93 25.42
C PRO A 21 12.29 1.02 25.35
N PRO A 22 11.68 2.09 25.94
CA PRO A 22 10.24 2.32 25.79
C PRO A 22 9.89 2.23 24.30
N GLY A 23 8.80 1.54 23.99
CA GLY A 23 8.25 1.58 22.65
C GLY A 23 8.05 3.04 22.26
N ILE A 24 8.37 3.38 21.01
CA ILE A 24 8.07 4.69 20.45
C ILE A 24 6.57 4.89 20.68
N ASP A 25 6.18 6.02 21.31
CA ASP A 25 4.77 6.40 21.42
C ASP A 25 4.15 6.20 20.03
N GLY A 26 3.04 5.46 19.96
CA GLY A 26 2.31 5.20 18.73
C GLY A 26 1.78 6.53 18.18
N GLY A 27 2.67 7.33 17.57
CA GLY A 27 2.28 8.49 16.80
C GLY A 27 1.31 8.01 15.71
N LEU A 28 0.25 8.77 15.50
CA LEU A 28 -0.63 8.57 14.35
C LEU A 28 0.25 8.53 13.09
N ILE A 29 0.42 7.33 12.54
CA ILE A 29 1.11 7.19 11.25
C ILE A 29 0.05 7.58 10.22
N VAL A 30 0.14 8.82 9.76
CA VAL A 30 -0.72 9.32 8.69
C VAL A 30 -0.05 8.92 7.38
N SER A 31 -0.62 7.95 6.71
CA SER A 31 -0.24 7.65 5.32
C SER A 31 -0.66 8.79 4.41
N GLN A 32 0.24 9.17 3.50
CA GLN A 32 -0.10 10.09 2.44
C GLN A 32 -0.91 9.35 1.37
N ALA A 33 -2.02 9.94 0.95
CA ALA A 33 -2.92 9.32 -0.02
C ALA A 33 -3.58 10.36 -0.92
N PHE A 34 -3.82 10.00 -2.18
CA PHE A 34 -4.54 10.83 -3.13
C PHE A 34 -5.37 9.99 -4.12
N GLU A 35 -6.36 10.62 -4.75
CA GLU A 35 -7.17 10.06 -5.83
C GLU A 35 -6.87 10.83 -7.12
N ILE A 36 -6.72 10.11 -8.23
CA ILE A 36 -6.43 10.70 -9.53
C ILE A 36 -7.28 10.03 -10.61
N GLU A 37 -7.77 10.82 -11.57
CA GLU A 37 -8.47 10.37 -12.76
C GLU A 37 -7.57 10.52 -13.98
N LEU A 38 -7.43 9.47 -14.76
CA LEU A 38 -6.46 9.39 -15.86
C LEU A 38 -7.09 8.88 -17.15
N ASP A 39 -6.60 9.44 -18.27
CA ASP A 39 -6.83 8.94 -19.61
C ASP A 39 -5.57 8.27 -20.17
N PHE A 40 -5.72 7.03 -20.60
CA PHE A 40 -4.70 6.30 -21.33
C PHE A 40 -4.93 6.40 -22.84
N THR A 41 -4.00 7.01 -23.55
CA THR A 41 -4.12 7.27 -24.99
C THR A 41 -2.82 6.90 -25.71
N ALA A 42 -2.90 6.71 -27.03
CA ALA A 42 -1.70 6.56 -27.86
C ALA A 42 -0.75 7.77 -27.73
N GLY A 43 -1.31 8.97 -27.47
CA GLY A 43 -0.52 10.20 -27.32
C GLY A 43 0.37 10.22 -26.08
N ASN A 44 -0.04 9.54 -24.99
CA ASN A 44 0.77 9.38 -23.78
C ASN A 44 1.39 7.97 -23.66
N ASN A 45 1.41 7.19 -24.75
CA ASN A 45 1.88 5.80 -24.78
C ASN A 45 1.17 4.89 -23.77
N TYR A 46 -0.11 5.17 -23.47
CA TYR A 46 -0.89 4.45 -22.48
C TYR A 46 -0.26 4.40 -21.09
N ALA A 47 0.46 5.48 -20.74
CA ALA A 47 1.13 5.63 -19.44
C ALA A 47 1.01 7.05 -18.91
N TYR A 48 1.03 7.20 -17.59
CA TYR A 48 0.98 8.49 -16.91
C TYR A 48 1.84 8.47 -15.65
N VAL A 49 2.70 9.46 -15.49
CA VAL A 49 3.56 9.62 -14.29
C VAL A 49 3.05 10.77 -13.44
N GLU A 50 2.73 10.47 -12.19
CA GLU A 50 2.29 11.46 -11.18
C GLU A 50 3.35 11.62 -10.10
N PRO A 51 3.96 12.81 -9.93
CA PRO A 51 4.81 13.11 -8.80
C PRO A 51 4.04 13.08 -7.48
N TYR A 52 4.61 12.51 -6.41
CA TYR A 52 3.92 12.48 -5.12
C TYR A 52 3.62 13.86 -4.55
N GLY A 53 4.47 14.85 -4.76
CA GLY A 53 4.33 16.18 -4.16
C GLY A 53 4.62 16.22 -2.66
N PHE A 54 5.00 15.09 -2.05
CA PHE A 54 5.40 14.93 -0.66
C PHE A 54 6.61 13.98 -0.56
N GLN A 55 7.21 13.90 0.62
CA GLN A 55 8.37 13.05 0.84
C GLN A 55 7.96 11.57 1.01
N VAL A 56 8.60 10.70 0.23
CA VAL A 56 8.52 9.23 0.32
C VAL A 56 9.90 8.71 0.70
N TYR A 57 9.95 7.81 1.67
CA TYR A 57 11.21 7.22 2.13
C TYR A 57 11.53 5.92 1.37
N PRO A 58 12.83 5.50 1.32
CA PRO A 58 13.23 4.28 0.60
C PRO A 58 12.56 2.99 1.09
N THR A 59 12.03 3.02 2.31
CA THR A 59 11.38 1.89 2.96
C THR A 59 9.87 1.87 2.76
N ASP A 60 9.29 2.99 2.29
CA ASP A 60 7.86 3.10 2.09
C ASP A 60 7.41 2.30 0.86
N VAL A 61 6.18 1.82 0.90
CA VAL A 61 5.58 1.04 -0.18
C VAL A 61 4.36 1.79 -0.72
N THR A 62 4.29 1.93 -2.04
CA THR A 62 3.12 2.50 -2.71
C THR A 62 2.14 1.41 -3.05
N LEU A 63 0.88 1.60 -2.66
CA LEU A 63 -0.26 0.78 -3.05
C LEU A 63 -1.13 1.59 -4.00
N VAL A 64 -1.59 0.97 -5.09
CA VAL A 64 -2.47 1.61 -6.06
C VAL A 64 -3.73 0.76 -6.24
N TYR A 65 -4.88 1.39 -6.07
CA TYR A 65 -6.18 0.76 -6.28
C TYR A 65 -6.88 1.42 -7.46
N ILE A 66 -7.53 0.63 -8.30
CA ILE A 66 -8.39 1.10 -9.38
C ILE A 66 -9.86 0.99 -8.96
N LEU A 67 -10.66 2.01 -9.27
CA LEU A 67 -12.12 1.92 -9.17
C LEU A 67 -12.62 0.96 -10.25
N TRP A 68 -13.01 -0.25 -9.83
CA TRP A 68 -13.37 -1.30 -10.76
C TRP A 68 -14.81 -1.17 -11.26
N GLU A 69 -15.71 -0.86 -10.37
CA GLU A 69 -17.13 -0.69 -10.66
C GLU A 69 -17.84 0.07 -9.52
N VAL A 70 -19.01 0.61 -9.82
CA VAL A 70 -19.93 1.14 -8.81
C VAL A 70 -21.20 0.30 -8.84
N THR A 71 -21.45 -0.47 -7.78
CA THR A 71 -22.60 -1.36 -7.67
C THR A 71 -23.49 -0.91 -6.52
N ASN A 72 -24.77 -0.62 -6.81
CA ASN A 72 -25.73 -0.11 -5.82
C ASN A 72 -25.27 1.15 -5.06
N GLY A 73 -24.50 2.03 -5.73
CA GLY A 73 -23.93 3.24 -5.14
C GLY A 73 -22.70 2.98 -4.27
N GLN A 74 -22.16 1.77 -4.26
CA GLN A 74 -20.94 1.40 -3.57
C GLN A 74 -19.78 1.24 -4.56
N GLU A 75 -18.66 1.89 -4.28
CA GLU A 75 -17.43 1.79 -5.05
C GLU A 75 -16.71 0.47 -4.73
N VAL A 76 -16.33 -0.26 -5.78
CA VAL A 76 -15.53 -1.47 -5.68
C VAL A 76 -14.10 -1.17 -6.12
N TRP A 77 -13.18 -1.20 -5.18
CA TRP A 77 -11.76 -0.92 -5.41
C TRP A 77 -10.96 -2.22 -5.47
N ARG A 78 -10.04 -2.30 -6.44
CA ARG A 78 -9.13 -3.44 -6.58
C ARG A 78 -7.68 -3.00 -6.59
N LEU A 79 -6.86 -3.67 -5.78
CA LEU A 79 -5.41 -3.44 -5.77
C LEU A 79 -4.80 -3.88 -7.10
N LEU A 80 -3.96 -3.03 -7.71
CA LEU A 80 -3.21 -3.35 -8.91
C LEU A 80 -2.07 -4.36 -8.63
N PRO A 81 -1.66 -5.16 -9.63
CA PRO A 81 -2.17 -5.17 -11.01
C PRO A 81 -3.52 -5.88 -11.18
N GLN A 82 -4.30 -5.46 -12.18
CA GLN A 82 -5.58 -6.10 -12.53
C GLN A 82 -5.64 -6.44 -14.02
N ASN A 83 -6.22 -7.61 -14.33
CA ASN A 83 -6.34 -8.12 -15.69
C ASN A 83 -7.78 -8.09 -16.17
N VAL A 84 -7.95 -7.82 -17.47
CA VAL A 84 -9.21 -8.00 -18.20
C VAL A 84 -8.96 -8.91 -19.39
N GLU A 85 -9.67 -10.03 -19.43
CA GLU A 85 -9.56 -10.99 -20.52
C GLU A 85 -10.52 -10.66 -21.66
N PHE A 86 -10.01 -10.52 -22.88
CA PHE A 86 -10.75 -10.39 -24.12
C PHE A 86 -10.51 -11.61 -25.00
N THR A 87 -11.36 -11.83 -26.00
CA THR A 87 -11.19 -12.91 -26.96
C THR A 87 -9.92 -12.83 -27.80
N ASN A 88 -9.35 -11.61 -27.93
CA ASN A 88 -8.20 -11.27 -28.74
C ASN A 88 -6.95 -10.88 -27.91
N GLY A 89 -6.99 -11.08 -26.59
CA GLY A 89 -5.85 -10.78 -25.71
C GLY A 89 -6.27 -10.33 -24.33
N THR A 90 -5.28 -9.97 -23.52
CA THR A 90 -5.44 -9.52 -22.14
C THR A 90 -5.02 -8.07 -22.03
N LEU A 91 -5.80 -7.24 -21.36
CA LEU A 91 -5.40 -5.94 -20.86
C LEU A 91 -4.94 -6.08 -19.41
N VAL A 92 -3.87 -5.39 -19.06
CA VAL A 92 -3.36 -5.32 -17.67
C VAL A 92 -3.27 -3.85 -17.27
N TYR A 93 -4.02 -3.47 -16.22
CA TYR A 93 -3.75 -2.23 -15.49
C TYR A 93 -2.61 -2.47 -14.53
N ASN A 94 -1.55 -1.71 -14.65
CA ASN A 94 -0.32 -1.91 -13.89
C ASN A 94 0.26 -0.58 -13.41
N PHE A 95 1.21 -0.65 -12.48
CA PHE A 95 1.94 0.50 -11.99
C PHE A 95 3.34 0.11 -11.57
N ASP A 96 4.22 1.08 -11.55
CA ASP A 96 5.49 1.06 -10.83
C ASP A 96 5.69 2.39 -10.08
N PHE A 97 6.68 2.45 -9.22
CA PHE A 97 6.92 3.65 -8.42
C PHE A 97 8.38 3.84 -8.08
N THR A 98 8.74 5.10 -7.85
CA THR A 98 10.02 5.52 -7.30
C THR A 98 9.82 6.22 -5.96
N GLN A 99 10.83 6.88 -5.43
CA GLN A 99 10.69 7.74 -4.24
C GLN A 99 10.06 9.11 -4.56
N ILE A 100 9.88 9.46 -5.83
CA ILE A 100 9.40 10.77 -6.26
C ILE A 100 8.08 10.74 -7.01
N ASP A 101 7.72 9.60 -7.58
CA ASP A 101 6.56 9.46 -8.46
C ASP A 101 5.97 8.05 -8.46
N VAL A 102 4.75 7.94 -8.98
CA VAL A 102 4.09 6.71 -9.36
C VAL A 102 3.76 6.78 -10.86
N ASN A 103 4.03 5.70 -11.58
CA ASN A 103 3.74 5.55 -12.99
C ASN A 103 2.61 4.52 -13.16
N PHE A 104 1.52 4.94 -13.78
CA PHE A 104 0.39 4.09 -14.15
C PHE A 104 0.53 3.74 -15.62
N PHE A 105 0.30 2.50 -16.00
CA PHE A 105 0.36 2.11 -17.40
C PHE A 105 -0.52 0.91 -17.73
N LEU A 106 -0.91 0.86 -19.00
CA LEU A 106 -1.56 -0.31 -19.58
C LEU A 106 -0.52 -1.22 -20.22
N ASP A 107 -0.67 -2.53 -20.00
CA ASP A 107 0.16 -3.59 -20.57
C ASP A 107 -0.73 -4.74 -21.05
N GLY A 108 -0.14 -5.77 -21.57
CA GLY A 108 -0.85 -6.99 -21.96
C GLY A 108 -0.61 -7.39 -23.41
N THR A 109 -1.53 -8.19 -23.94
CA THR A 109 -1.43 -8.75 -25.30
C THR A 109 -2.50 -8.24 -26.26
N VAL A 110 -3.51 -7.53 -25.74
CA VAL A 110 -4.53 -6.88 -26.56
C VAL A 110 -3.91 -5.67 -27.28
N ASN A 111 -4.40 -5.36 -28.48
CA ASN A 111 -4.01 -4.11 -29.13
C ASN A 111 -4.71 -2.93 -28.43
N LEU A 112 -3.95 -2.13 -27.69
CA LEU A 112 -4.46 -1.00 -26.89
C LEU A 112 -5.20 0.04 -27.74
N ASP A 113 -4.80 0.26 -29.01
CA ASP A 113 -5.46 1.18 -29.95
C ASP A 113 -6.90 0.75 -30.31
N THR A 114 -7.26 -0.50 -30.02
CA THR A 114 -8.61 -1.05 -30.34
C THR A 114 -9.54 -1.12 -29.12
N LEU A 115 -9.06 -0.69 -27.96
CA LEU A 115 -9.88 -0.68 -26.75
C LEU A 115 -10.93 0.43 -26.80
N GLY A 116 -12.11 0.14 -26.26
CA GLY A 116 -13.15 1.14 -26.05
C GLY A 116 -12.75 2.15 -24.96
N SER A 117 -13.40 3.32 -24.97
CA SER A 117 -13.13 4.38 -24.00
C SER A 117 -13.40 3.95 -22.55
N GLU A 118 -14.30 3.00 -22.34
CA GLU A 118 -14.59 2.44 -21.01
C GLU A 118 -13.39 1.79 -20.33
N TRP A 119 -12.37 1.41 -21.10
CA TRP A 119 -11.12 0.80 -20.60
C TRP A 119 -9.95 1.77 -20.52
N THR A 120 -10.07 2.93 -21.15
CA THR A 120 -8.92 3.82 -21.35
C THR A 120 -9.16 5.26 -20.89
N GLN A 121 -10.41 5.69 -20.72
CA GLN A 121 -10.75 7.06 -20.31
C GLN A 121 -11.44 7.07 -18.94
N ASP A 122 -11.33 8.19 -18.24
CA ASP A 122 -11.94 8.43 -16.93
C ASP A 122 -11.59 7.32 -15.91
N GLN A 123 -10.38 6.75 -15.98
CA GLN A 123 -9.94 5.70 -15.08
C GLN A 123 -9.52 6.31 -13.74
N VAL A 124 -10.19 5.91 -12.65
CA VAL A 124 -9.96 6.50 -11.32
C VAL A 124 -9.10 5.58 -10.47
N PHE A 125 -8.05 6.15 -9.88
CA PHE A 125 -7.11 5.43 -9.03
C PHE A 125 -6.99 6.10 -7.66
N ARG A 126 -6.79 5.29 -6.61
CA ARG A 126 -6.36 5.74 -5.28
C ARG A 126 -4.96 5.23 -5.00
N VAL A 127 -4.10 6.15 -4.60
CA VAL A 127 -2.71 5.87 -4.23
C VAL A 127 -2.56 6.04 -2.74
N VAL A 128 -1.95 5.07 -2.09
CA VAL A 128 -1.64 5.11 -0.65
C VAL A 128 -0.16 4.76 -0.46
N VAL A 129 0.60 5.67 0.15
CA VAL A 129 2.00 5.42 0.51
C VAL A 129 2.05 4.94 1.96
N VAL A 130 2.52 3.71 2.14
CA VAL A 130 2.53 2.99 3.41
C VAL A 130 3.93 2.98 4.00
N PRO A 131 4.14 3.55 5.20
CA PRO A 131 5.42 3.46 5.91
C PRO A 131 5.76 2.02 6.32
N ALA A 132 7.03 1.63 6.18
CA ALA A 132 7.50 0.27 6.46
C ALA A 132 7.37 -0.16 7.94
N ASP A 133 7.30 0.79 8.86
CA ASP A 133 7.27 0.53 10.30
C ASP A 133 5.97 -0.14 10.79
N ASN A 134 5.00 -0.31 9.91
CA ASN A 134 3.66 -0.81 10.23
C ASN A 134 3.29 -2.11 9.49
N VAL A 135 4.25 -3.00 9.29
CA VAL A 135 4.02 -4.30 8.66
C VAL A 135 3.27 -5.25 9.60
N GLY A 136 1.98 -4.98 9.80
CA GLY A 136 1.03 -5.92 10.37
C GLY A 136 0.56 -6.96 9.35
N ARG A 137 -0.21 -7.96 9.80
CA ARG A 137 -0.87 -8.93 8.90
C ARG A 137 -2.13 -8.32 8.29
N LEU A 138 -1.99 -7.23 7.54
CA LEU A 138 -3.10 -6.57 6.89
C LEU A 138 -3.37 -7.20 5.52
N ASN A 139 -4.62 -7.31 5.15
CA ASN A 139 -5.01 -7.60 3.78
C ASN A 139 -4.94 -6.31 2.94
N TYR A 140 -3.82 -6.06 2.31
CA TYR A 140 -3.63 -4.88 1.47
C TYR A 140 -4.54 -4.84 0.22
N GLY A 141 -5.20 -5.94 -0.13
CA GLY A 141 -6.22 -5.97 -1.17
C GLY A 141 -7.55 -5.32 -0.75
N ASP A 142 -7.76 -5.07 0.55
CA ASP A 142 -8.93 -4.40 1.09
C ASP A 142 -8.58 -2.94 1.42
N LEU A 143 -9.01 -2.02 0.53
CA LEU A 143 -8.76 -0.59 0.69
C LEU A 143 -9.34 -0.04 2.00
N ASN A 144 -10.52 -0.49 2.44
CA ASN A 144 -11.12 0.00 3.67
C ASN A 144 -10.27 -0.38 4.89
N ALA A 145 -9.75 -1.62 4.93
CA ALA A 145 -8.84 -2.06 5.99
C ALA A 145 -7.53 -1.25 6.02
N VAL A 146 -7.03 -0.86 4.84
CA VAL A 146 -5.85 0.03 4.71
C VAL A 146 -6.19 1.44 5.21
N MET A 147 -7.31 1.99 4.81
CA MET A 147 -7.77 3.32 5.26
C MET A 147 -7.93 3.37 6.79
N ASP A 148 -8.57 2.35 7.37
CA ASP A 148 -8.77 2.26 8.82
C ASP A 148 -7.44 2.19 9.59
N LEU A 149 -6.48 1.36 9.12
CA LEU A 149 -5.18 1.21 9.78
C LEU A 149 -4.36 2.49 9.75
N TYR A 150 -4.39 3.21 8.62
CA TYR A 150 -3.57 4.40 8.41
C TYR A 150 -4.31 5.71 8.65
N ASN A 151 -5.53 5.66 9.20
CA ASN A 151 -6.39 6.82 9.49
C ASN A 151 -6.61 7.72 8.26
N ILE A 152 -6.82 7.11 7.10
CA ILE A 152 -7.13 7.83 5.86
C ILE A 152 -8.64 8.08 5.82
N GLU A 153 -9.07 9.29 6.10
CA GLU A 153 -10.48 9.67 6.08
C GLU A 153 -10.92 10.17 4.69
N THR A 154 -10.01 10.78 3.96
CA THR A 154 -10.28 11.38 2.64
C THR A 154 -9.08 11.24 1.72
N PHE A 155 -9.34 11.32 0.40
CA PHE A 155 -8.30 11.40 -0.61
C PHE A 155 -8.28 12.80 -1.22
N GLU A 156 -7.08 13.40 -1.32
CA GLU A 156 -6.87 14.59 -2.12
C GLU A 156 -7.12 14.24 -3.59
N LYS A 157 -7.93 15.04 -4.28
CA LYS A 157 -8.18 14.85 -5.72
C LYS A 157 -7.17 15.61 -6.56
N ARG A 158 -6.63 14.97 -7.57
CA ARG A 158 -5.63 15.49 -8.50
C ARG A 158 -6.08 15.35 -9.95
#